data_e42c0d6d28e09cce81f740b1ee83856c
#
_entry.id   e42c0d6d28e09cce81f740b1ee83856c
#
_cell.length_a   1.000
_cell.length_b   1.000
_cell.length_c   1.000
_cell.angle_alpha   90.00
_cell.angle_beta   90.00
_cell.angle_gamma   90.00
#
_symmetry.space_group_name_H-M   'P 1'
#
loop_
_entity.id
_entity.type
_entity.pdbx_description
1 polymer ?
#
loop_
_entity_poly.entity_id
_entity_poly.type
_entity_poly.pdbx_seq_one_letter_code
_entity_poly.pdbx_strand_id
1 'polypeptide(L)'
;MSKEAIRKIKAAEAEADKIRADAGELAKEKIRKAEANGKMLCERAEEEALRENKEKLDTITAKVDEKLSEQKNLADRRVRELYTTAEFNMREAVKAIVGEVMDKCQ
;
A
#
# COMPACT_ATOMS: atom_id res chain seq x y z
N MET A 1 16.45 -8.32 -75.45
CA MET A 1 17.17 -8.59 -74.21
C MET A 1 17.60 -10.05 -74.17
N SER A 2 18.80 -10.30 -73.74
CA SER A 2 19.28 -11.67 -73.63
C SER A 2 18.53 -12.42 -72.50
N LYS A 3 18.41 -13.72 -72.64
CA LYS A 3 17.84 -14.58 -71.61
C LYS A 3 18.58 -14.44 -70.27
N GLU A 4 19.86 -14.19 -70.30
CA GLU A 4 20.71 -14.00 -69.14
C GLU A 4 20.38 -12.71 -68.40
N ALA A 5 20.13 -11.62 -69.08
CA ALA A 5 19.69 -10.36 -68.48
C ALA A 5 18.34 -10.50 -67.76
N ILE A 6 17.39 -11.21 -68.40
CA ILE A 6 16.08 -11.50 -67.80
C ILE A 6 16.22 -12.37 -66.58
N ARG A 7 17.09 -13.38 -66.53
CA ARG A 7 17.36 -14.21 -65.35
C ARG A 7 17.92 -13.38 -64.22
N LYS A 8 18.85 -12.47 -64.48
CA LYS A 8 19.44 -11.59 -63.49
C LYS A 8 18.39 -10.67 -62.84
N ILE A 9 17.50 -10.11 -63.67
CA ILE A 9 16.41 -9.25 -63.23
C ILE A 9 15.45 -10.05 -62.34
N LYS A 10 15.05 -11.25 -62.79
CA LYS A 10 14.16 -12.13 -62.00
C LYS A 10 14.79 -12.56 -60.64
N ALA A 11 16.09 -12.87 -60.64
CA ALA A 11 16.82 -13.22 -59.46
C ALA A 11 16.89 -12.04 -58.47
N ALA A 12 17.17 -10.84 -58.98
CA ALA A 12 17.20 -9.63 -58.19
C ALA A 12 15.81 -9.30 -57.57
N GLU A 13 14.75 -9.46 -58.37
CA GLU A 13 13.37 -9.26 -57.86
C GLU A 13 13.00 -10.29 -56.79
N ALA A 14 13.34 -11.56 -57.00
CA ALA A 14 13.11 -12.62 -56.02
C ALA A 14 13.86 -12.36 -54.68
N GLU A 15 15.11 -11.90 -54.80
CA GLU A 15 15.91 -11.54 -53.62
C GLU A 15 15.33 -10.32 -52.89
N ALA A 16 14.89 -9.31 -53.64
CA ALA A 16 14.23 -8.14 -53.07
C ALA A 16 12.93 -8.51 -52.33
N ASP A 17 12.13 -9.39 -52.90
CA ASP A 17 10.89 -9.88 -52.27
C ASP A 17 11.19 -10.66 -51.01
N LYS A 18 12.24 -11.47 -50.99
CA LYS A 18 12.70 -12.19 -49.81
C LYS A 18 13.14 -11.23 -48.71
N ILE A 19 13.91 -10.21 -49.04
CA ILE A 19 14.38 -9.20 -48.10
C ILE A 19 13.16 -8.47 -47.45
N ARG A 20 12.18 -8.10 -48.26
CA ARG A 20 10.96 -7.47 -47.77
C ARG A 20 10.17 -8.39 -46.86
N ALA A 21 10.01 -9.66 -47.22
CA ALA A 21 9.31 -10.65 -46.40
C ALA A 21 10.03 -10.88 -45.07
N ASP A 22 11.35 -11.04 -45.10
CA ASP A 22 12.17 -11.24 -43.89
C ASP A 22 12.12 -9.99 -42.99
N ALA A 23 12.17 -8.80 -43.56
CA ALA A 23 12.06 -7.55 -42.84
C ALA A 23 10.67 -7.42 -42.18
N GLY A 24 9.62 -7.81 -42.90
CA GLY A 24 8.24 -7.84 -42.35
C GLY A 24 8.10 -8.79 -41.17
N GLU A 25 8.64 -10.00 -41.31
CA GLU A 25 8.64 -10.97 -40.23
C GLU A 25 9.45 -10.51 -39.03
N LEU A 26 10.61 -9.92 -39.24
CA LEU A 26 11.45 -9.37 -38.19
C LEU A 26 10.73 -8.23 -37.44
N ALA A 27 10.06 -7.34 -38.19
CA ALA A 27 9.29 -6.26 -37.61
C ALA A 27 8.14 -6.78 -36.73
N LYS A 28 7.39 -7.76 -37.23
CA LYS A 28 6.31 -8.40 -36.43
C LYS A 28 6.83 -9.05 -35.14
N GLU A 29 7.97 -9.73 -35.24
CA GLU A 29 8.60 -10.36 -34.07
C GLU A 29 9.05 -9.33 -33.03
N LYS A 30 9.63 -8.22 -33.47
CA LYS A 30 10.02 -7.12 -32.58
C LYS A 30 8.83 -6.49 -31.88
N ILE A 31 7.74 -6.25 -32.60
CA ILE A 31 6.51 -5.70 -32.04
C ILE A 31 5.94 -6.68 -31.03
N ARG A 32 5.86 -7.96 -31.35
CA ARG A 32 5.37 -9.00 -30.45
C ARG A 32 6.17 -9.07 -29.15
N LYS A 33 7.50 -9.03 -29.26
CA LYS A 33 8.38 -9.01 -28.08
C LYS A 33 8.21 -7.74 -27.26
N ALA A 34 8.08 -6.60 -27.89
CA ALA A 34 7.87 -5.33 -27.22
C ALA A 34 6.53 -5.32 -26.46
N GLU A 35 5.46 -5.82 -27.07
CA GLU A 35 4.15 -5.95 -26.43
C GLU A 35 4.20 -6.91 -25.23
N ALA A 36 4.83 -8.07 -25.38
CA ALA A 36 5.00 -9.03 -24.31
C ALA A 36 5.82 -8.46 -23.14
N ASN A 37 6.91 -7.75 -23.45
CA ASN A 37 7.73 -7.09 -22.45
C ASN A 37 6.97 -5.97 -21.74
N GLY A 38 6.21 -5.18 -22.50
CA GLY A 38 5.37 -4.12 -21.94
C GLY A 38 4.32 -4.67 -20.99
N LYS A 39 3.66 -5.75 -21.36
CA LYS A 39 2.69 -6.43 -20.49
C LYS A 39 3.34 -6.94 -19.21
N MET A 40 4.50 -7.56 -19.32
CA MET A 40 5.27 -8.04 -18.16
C MET A 40 5.65 -6.90 -17.21
N LEU A 41 6.10 -5.77 -17.77
CA LEU A 41 6.44 -4.59 -16.97
C LEU A 41 5.24 -4.02 -16.22
N CYS A 42 4.08 -3.94 -16.89
CA CYS A 42 2.84 -3.51 -16.24
C CYS A 42 2.43 -4.45 -15.11
N GLU A 43 2.47 -5.76 -15.34
CA GLU A 43 2.14 -6.77 -14.32
C GLU A 43 3.07 -6.66 -13.10
N ARG A 44 4.37 -6.51 -13.32
CA ARG A 44 5.34 -6.32 -12.24
C ARG A 44 5.11 -5.02 -11.47
N ALA A 45 4.81 -3.94 -12.18
CA ALA A 45 4.52 -2.65 -11.55
C ALA A 45 3.27 -2.73 -10.67
N GLU A 46 2.22 -3.42 -11.13
CA GLU A 46 1.00 -3.65 -10.34
C GLU A 46 1.28 -4.49 -9.10
N GLU A 47 2.01 -5.59 -9.24
CA GLU A 47 2.38 -6.45 -8.11
C GLU A 47 3.22 -5.70 -7.07
N GLU A 48 4.18 -4.92 -7.53
CA GLU A 48 5.03 -4.10 -6.65
C GLU A 48 4.21 -3.03 -5.92
N ALA A 49 3.31 -2.34 -6.64
CA ALA A 49 2.43 -1.34 -6.04
C ALA A 49 1.50 -1.94 -4.98
N LEU A 50 0.94 -3.12 -5.25
CA LEU A 50 0.10 -3.84 -4.29
C LEU A 50 0.88 -4.25 -3.05
N ARG A 51 2.10 -4.75 -3.22
CA ARG A 51 2.96 -5.12 -2.10
C ARG A 51 3.34 -3.91 -1.25
N GLU A 52 3.77 -2.82 -1.88
CA GLU A 52 4.12 -1.59 -1.17
C GLU A 52 2.92 -1.00 -0.42
N ASN A 53 1.75 -1.01 -1.03
CA ASN A 53 0.53 -0.56 -0.38
C ASN A 53 0.16 -1.42 0.82
N LYS A 54 0.30 -2.73 0.71
CA LYS A 54 0.07 -3.64 1.82
C LYS A 54 1.03 -3.36 2.98
N GLU A 55 2.32 -3.21 2.69
CA GLU A 55 3.32 -2.88 3.71
C GLU A 55 3.02 -1.55 4.40
N LYS A 56 2.63 -0.53 3.64
CA LYS A 56 2.23 0.78 4.19
C LYS A 56 0.98 0.67 5.07
N LEU A 57 -0.02 -0.08 4.64
CA LEU A 57 -1.24 -0.31 5.43
C LEU A 57 -0.93 -1.07 6.71
N ASP A 58 -0.10 -2.09 6.66
CA ASP A 58 0.33 -2.84 7.83
C ASP A 58 1.08 -1.94 8.84
N THR A 59 1.96 -1.08 8.34
CA THR A 59 2.67 -0.10 9.17
C THR A 59 1.71 0.91 9.81
N ILE A 60 0.76 1.43 9.05
CA ILE A 60 -0.25 2.37 9.56
C ILE A 60 -1.14 1.69 10.59
N THR A 61 -1.58 0.47 10.33
CA THR A 61 -2.41 -0.32 11.25
C THR A 61 -1.67 -0.54 12.57
N ALA A 62 -0.40 -0.92 12.53
CA ALA A 62 0.43 -1.09 13.72
C ALA A 62 0.56 0.21 14.53
N LYS A 63 0.77 1.35 13.87
CA LYS A 63 0.82 2.66 14.52
C LYS A 63 -0.50 3.08 15.15
N VAL A 64 -1.61 2.82 14.47
CA VAL A 64 -2.95 3.09 14.99
C VAL A 64 -3.24 2.23 16.21
N ASP A 65 -2.92 0.94 16.16
CA ASP A 65 -3.09 0.03 17.29
C ASP A 65 -2.26 0.46 18.51
N GLU A 66 -1.02 0.90 18.31
CA GLU A 66 -0.16 1.44 19.35
C GLU A 66 -0.78 2.68 19.98
N LYS A 67 -1.25 3.64 19.17
CA LYS A 67 -1.89 4.86 19.66
C LYS A 67 -3.20 4.57 20.40
N LEU A 68 -4.00 3.63 19.92
CA LEU A 68 -5.21 3.22 20.60
C LEU A 68 -4.92 2.59 21.96
N SER A 69 -3.88 1.76 22.03
CA SER A 69 -3.42 1.18 23.30
C SER A 69 -2.95 2.24 24.28
N GLU A 70 -2.17 3.22 23.84
CA GLU A 70 -1.73 4.36 24.64
C GLU A 70 -2.91 5.18 25.15
N GLN A 71 -3.87 5.49 24.29
CA GLN A 71 -5.08 6.24 24.65
C GLN A 71 -5.93 5.48 25.66
N LYS A 72 -6.08 4.19 25.49
CA LYS A 72 -6.79 3.32 26.41
C LYS A 72 -6.13 3.33 27.80
N ASN A 73 -4.81 3.18 27.84
CA ASN A 73 -4.05 3.22 29.09
C ASN A 73 -4.17 4.57 29.79
N LEU A 74 -4.14 5.65 29.02
CA LEU A 74 -4.32 7.01 29.55
C LEU A 74 -5.73 7.20 30.12
N ALA A 75 -6.74 6.73 29.39
CA ALA A 75 -8.13 6.79 29.85
C ALA A 75 -8.34 5.98 31.13
N ASP A 76 -7.80 4.77 31.20
CA ASP A 76 -7.86 3.92 32.42
C ASP A 76 -7.19 4.59 33.61
N ARG A 77 -6.07 5.26 33.40
CA ARG A 77 -5.38 6.02 34.43
C ARG A 77 -6.22 7.19 34.93
N ARG A 78 -6.82 7.95 34.01
CA ARG A 78 -7.72 9.06 34.38
C ARG A 78 -8.93 8.59 35.17
N VAL A 79 -9.52 7.47 34.78
CA VAL A 79 -10.64 6.86 35.51
C VAL A 79 -10.22 6.51 36.95
N ARG A 80 -9.05 5.88 37.10
CA ARG A 80 -8.53 5.55 38.46
C ARG A 80 -8.27 6.79 39.30
N GLU A 81 -7.72 7.84 38.72
CA GLU A 81 -7.51 9.13 39.41
C GLU A 81 -8.83 9.75 39.83
N LEU A 82 -9.85 9.70 38.97
CA LEU A 82 -11.20 10.19 39.31
C LEU A 82 -11.80 9.42 40.48
N TYR A 83 -11.70 8.09 40.49
CA TYR A 83 -12.17 7.27 41.60
C TYR A 83 -11.44 7.59 42.92
N THR A 84 -10.12 7.73 42.87
CA THR A 84 -9.31 8.07 44.02
C THR A 84 -9.72 9.44 44.59
N THR A 85 -9.89 10.44 43.73
CA THR A 85 -10.32 11.78 44.10
C THR A 85 -11.73 11.76 44.68
N ALA A 86 -12.65 11.03 44.08
CA ALA A 86 -14.02 10.89 44.56
C ALA A 86 -14.09 10.21 45.93
N GLU A 87 -13.30 9.16 46.15
CA GLU A 87 -13.21 8.50 47.48
C GLU A 87 -12.65 9.42 48.54
N PHE A 88 -11.61 10.17 48.21
CA PHE A 88 -11.04 11.17 49.13
C PHE A 88 -12.08 12.22 49.49
N ASN A 89 -12.75 12.79 48.50
CA ASN A 89 -13.77 13.83 48.72
C ASN A 89 -14.97 13.29 49.52
N MET A 90 -15.37 12.05 49.30
CA MET A 90 -16.42 11.41 50.07
C MET A 90 -16.04 11.25 51.52
N ARG A 91 -14.82 10.81 51.84
CA ARG A 91 -14.31 10.70 53.22
C ARG A 91 -14.27 12.05 53.90
N GLU A 92 -13.80 13.09 53.19
CA GLU A 92 -13.76 14.45 53.74
C GLU A 92 -15.16 15.00 53.99
N ALA A 93 -16.11 14.75 53.10
CA ALA A 93 -17.50 15.15 53.26
C ALA A 93 -18.16 14.43 54.46
N VAL A 94 -17.91 13.14 54.62
CA VAL A 94 -18.41 12.36 55.79
C VAL A 94 -17.83 12.89 57.08
N LYS A 95 -16.53 13.16 57.10
CA LYS A 95 -15.87 13.75 58.30
C LYS A 95 -16.47 15.11 58.68
N ALA A 96 -16.71 15.96 57.69
CA ALA A 96 -17.28 17.28 57.89
C ALA A 96 -18.70 17.17 58.49
N ILE A 97 -19.53 16.29 57.94
CA ILE A 97 -20.90 16.07 58.44
C ILE A 97 -20.90 15.48 59.85
N VAL A 98 -20.11 14.46 60.09
CA VAL A 98 -19.99 13.82 61.40
C VAL A 98 -19.46 14.81 62.48
N GLY A 99 -18.43 15.57 62.11
CA GLY A 99 -17.87 16.60 62.98
C GLY A 99 -18.90 17.66 63.36
N GLU A 100 -19.68 18.14 62.41
CA GLU A 100 -20.74 19.11 62.67
C GLU A 100 -21.83 18.55 63.52
N VAL A 101 -22.25 17.32 63.27
CA VAL A 101 -23.24 16.65 64.15
C VAL A 101 -22.73 16.48 65.59
N MET A 102 -21.49 16.05 65.72
CA MET A 102 -20.86 15.89 67.05
C MET A 102 -20.74 17.21 67.82
N ASP A 103 -20.36 18.29 67.13
CA ASP A 103 -20.28 19.63 67.75
C ASP A 103 -21.64 20.15 68.23
N LYS A 104 -22.71 19.91 67.48
CA LYS A 104 -24.08 20.30 67.84
C LYS A 104 -24.67 19.46 68.99
N CYS A 105 -24.18 18.25 69.16
CA CYS A 105 -24.64 17.37 70.21
C CYS A 105 -23.95 17.58 71.60
N GLN A 106 -22.90 18.37 71.56
CA GLN A 106 -22.24 18.81 72.79
C GLN A 106 -22.91 20.06 73.29
#